data_8600290f060e17c2572b706dc1a1f932
#
_entry.id   8600290f060e17c2572b706dc1a1f932
#
_cell.length_a   1.000
_cell.length_b   1.000
_cell.length_c   1.000
_cell.angle_alpha   90.00
_cell.angle_beta   90.00
_cell.angle_gamma   90.00
#
_symmetry.space_group_name_H-M   'P 1'
#
loop_
_entity.id
_entity.type
_entity.pdbx_description
1 polymer ?
#
loop_
_entity_poly.entity_id
_entity_poly.type
_entity_poly.pdbx_seq_one_letter_code
_entity_poly.pdbx_strand_id
1 'polypeptide(L)'
;DYTATRGTPVYASGDGVVGRADNRSAGYGKHVRIDHGFGYVSLYAHLDKYNVKRRQKVKRGDVIGFVGSTGRSVGPHLHYEILKEGKRVNPLNYYSGNLTAEEFDIMLNLANQENQSMD
;
A
#
# COMPACT_ATOMS: atom_id res chain seq x y z
N ASP A 1 4.95 10.16 0.42
CA ASP A 1 3.62 10.60 -0.02
C ASP A 1 3.68 11.02 -1.49
N TYR A 2 2.59 10.79 -2.19
CA TYR A 2 2.53 11.08 -3.62
C TYR A 2 1.33 11.96 -3.91
N THR A 3 1.59 13.08 -4.56
CA THR A 3 0.53 14.00 -4.97
C THR A 3 -0.31 13.36 -6.08
N ALA A 4 -1.63 13.41 -5.93
CA ALA A 4 -2.55 12.85 -6.90
C ALA A 4 -3.89 13.58 -6.80
N THR A 5 -4.67 13.53 -7.87
CA THR A 5 -5.99 14.11 -7.88
C THR A 5 -6.93 13.30 -6.98
N ARG A 6 -7.74 13.99 -6.18
CA ARG A 6 -8.74 13.35 -5.34
C ARG A 6 -9.67 12.47 -6.19
N GLY A 7 -9.92 11.27 -5.71
CA GLY A 7 -10.75 10.30 -6.43
C GLY A 7 -9.99 9.43 -7.41
N THR A 8 -8.69 9.65 -7.60
CA THR A 8 -7.87 8.79 -8.45
C THR A 8 -7.85 7.37 -7.86
N PRO A 9 -8.09 6.32 -8.68
CA PRO A 9 -8.04 4.96 -8.17
C PRO A 9 -6.67 4.59 -7.62
N VAL A 10 -6.69 3.83 -6.53
CA VAL A 10 -5.48 3.26 -5.91
C VAL A 10 -5.50 1.76 -6.15
N TYR A 11 -4.41 1.23 -6.66
CA TYR A 11 -4.31 -0.17 -7.04
C TYR A 11 -3.44 -0.95 -6.07
N ALA A 12 -3.83 -2.20 -5.82
CA ALA A 12 -2.98 -3.10 -5.03
C ALA A 12 -1.63 -3.28 -5.72
N SER A 13 -0.55 -3.10 -4.96
CA SER A 13 0.81 -3.19 -5.50
C SER A 13 1.27 -4.63 -5.74
N GLY A 14 0.56 -5.58 -5.17
CA GLY A 14 0.86 -7.00 -5.36
C GLY A 14 -0.30 -7.85 -4.86
N ASP A 15 -0.24 -9.13 -5.16
CA ASP A 15 -1.21 -10.11 -4.66
C ASP A 15 -1.12 -10.19 -3.15
N GLY A 16 -2.24 -10.39 -2.50
CA GLY A 16 -2.24 -10.55 -1.05
C GLY A 16 -3.64 -10.62 -0.47
N VAL A 17 -3.70 -10.44 0.84
CA VAL A 17 -4.95 -10.46 1.60
C VAL A 17 -5.06 -9.16 2.38
N VAL A 18 -6.22 -8.53 2.31
CA VAL A 18 -6.45 -7.30 3.07
C VAL A 18 -6.41 -7.63 4.56
N GLY A 19 -5.44 -7.04 5.26
CA GLY A 19 -5.30 -7.22 6.70
C GLY A 19 -6.08 -6.17 7.47
N ARG A 20 -6.29 -5.01 6.88
CA ARG A 20 -7.01 -3.91 7.51
C ARG A 20 -7.57 -2.96 6.46
N ALA A 21 -8.80 -2.51 6.68
CA ALA A 21 -9.43 -1.46 5.88
C ALA A 21 -10.36 -0.71 6.81
N ASP A 22 -9.92 0.42 7.36
CA ASP A 22 -10.73 1.19 8.32
C ASP A 22 -10.23 2.64 8.44
N ASN A 23 -10.84 3.38 9.35
CA ASN A 23 -10.54 4.79 9.61
C ASN A 23 -10.15 5.01 11.08
N ARG A 24 -9.57 4.02 11.73
CA ARG A 24 -9.30 4.07 13.17
C ARG A 24 -7.92 4.61 13.53
N SER A 25 -7.04 4.75 12.55
CA SER A 25 -5.71 5.30 12.80
C SER A 25 -5.74 6.80 12.66
N ALA A 26 -5.41 7.52 13.74
CA ALA A 26 -5.50 8.97 13.79
C ALA A 26 -4.63 9.67 12.73
N GLY A 27 -3.49 9.09 12.38
CA GLY A 27 -2.57 9.68 11.40
C GLY A 27 -2.89 9.35 9.95
N TYR A 28 -3.41 8.16 9.72
CA TYR A 28 -3.63 7.66 8.36
C TYR A 28 -5.02 7.96 7.80
N GLY A 29 -5.98 8.24 8.65
CA GLY A 29 -7.36 8.36 8.23
C GLY A 29 -7.88 7.06 7.65
N LYS A 30 -8.62 7.13 6.56
CA LYS A 30 -9.07 5.93 5.85
C LYS A 30 -7.87 5.28 5.18
N HIS A 31 -7.63 4.02 5.49
CA HIS A 31 -6.45 3.33 4.97
C HIS A 31 -6.72 1.84 4.77
N VAL A 32 -5.87 1.23 3.93
CA VAL A 32 -5.89 -0.20 3.63
C VAL A 32 -4.49 -0.75 3.84
N ARG A 33 -4.41 -1.94 4.44
CA ARG A 33 -3.17 -2.71 4.55
C ARG A 33 -3.36 -4.03 3.82
N ILE A 34 -2.38 -4.39 2.99
CA ILE A 34 -2.39 -5.67 2.28
C ILE A 34 -1.21 -6.50 2.75
N ASP A 35 -1.48 -7.70 3.21
CA ASP A 35 -0.46 -8.67 3.62
C ASP A 35 -0.09 -9.52 2.39
N HIS A 36 1.16 -9.42 1.97
CA HIS A 36 1.67 -10.10 0.78
C HIS A 36 2.38 -11.41 1.11
N GLY A 37 2.46 -11.76 2.38
CA GLY A 37 3.24 -12.91 2.83
C GLY A 37 4.68 -12.56 3.14
N PHE A 38 5.38 -13.48 3.78
CA PHE A 38 6.78 -13.32 4.19
C PHE A 38 7.04 -12.07 5.05
N GLY A 39 6.01 -11.58 5.74
CA GLY A 39 6.13 -10.39 6.58
C GLY A 39 6.01 -9.06 5.84
N TYR A 40 5.76 -9.07 4.54
CA TYR A 40 5.60 -7.85 3.75
C TYR A 40 4.16 -7.37 3.77
N VAL A 41 4.01 -6.07 4.04
CA VAL A 41 2.70 -5.39 4.05
C VAL A 41 2.84 -4.10 3.27
N SER A 42 1.90 -3.81 2.38
CA SER A 42 1.77 -2.48 1.79
C SER A 42 0.63 -1.74 2.47
N LEU A 43 0.83 -0.45 2.68
CA LEU A 43 -0.14 0.41 3.36
C LEU A 43 -0.47 1.60 2.46
N TYR A 44 -1.77 1.89 2.36
CA TYR A 44 -2.31 2.96 1.51
C TYR A 44 -3.19 3.84 2.39
N ALA A 45 -2.81 5.10 2.59
CA ALA A 45 -3.48 5.96 3.57
C ALA A 45 -4.01 7.25 2.95
N HIS A 46 -4.76 7.99 3.75
CA HIS A 46 -5.42 9.26 3.39
C HIS A 46 -6.40 9.08 2.23
N LEU A 47 -7.04 7.91 2.18
CA LEU A 47 -8.00 7.59 1.12
C LEU A 47 -9.31 8.37 1.32
N ASP A 48 -9.96 8.70 0.22
CA ASP A 48 -11.32 9.25 0.25
C ASP A 48 -12.31 8.12 0.61
N LYS A 49 -12.10 6.96 0.00
CA LYS A 49 -12.86 5.75 0.33
C LYS A 49 -12.06 4.52 -0.07
N TYR A 50 -12.43 3.38 0.48
CA TYR A 50 -11.90 2.08 0.11
C TYR A 50 -13.05 1.15 -0.24
N ASN A 51 -12.82 0.25 -1.19
CA ASN A 51 -13.83 -0.68 -1.68
C ASN A 51 -13.48 -2.14 -1.40
N VAL A 52 -12.61 -2.38 -0.45
CA VAL A 52 -12.20 -3.71 0.00
C VAL A 52 -12.49 -3.85 1.49
N LYS A 53 -12.49 -5.07 1.98
CA LYS A 53 -12.72 -5.36 3.39
C LYS A 53 -11.68 -6.35 3.90
N ARG A 54 -11.53 -6.39 5.22
CA ARG A 54 -10.62 -7.30 5.89
C ARG A 54 -10.83 -8.74 5.43
N ARG A 55 -9.73 -9.42 5.19
CA ARG A 55 -9.68 -10.82 4.73
C ARG A 55 -10.01 -11.04 3.26
N GLN A 56 -10.30 -9.99 2.53
CA GLN A 56 -10.52 -10.09 1.09
C GLN A 56 -9.19 -10.37 0.39
N LYS A 57 -9.22 -11.32 -0.55
CA LYS A 57 -8.07 -11.57 -1.41
C LYS A 57 -8.06 -10.56 -2.54
N VAL A 58 -6.89 -10.01 -2.83
CA VAL A 58 -6.71 -9.05 -3.93
C VAL A 58 -5.54 -9.49 -4.78
N LYS A 59 -5.57 -9.06 -6.03
CA LYS A 59 -4.48 -9.29 -6.99
C LYS A 59 -3.85 -7.96 -7.34
N ARG A 60 -2.58 -7.99 -7.72
CA ARG A 60 -1.89 -6.82 -8.22
C ARG A 60 -2.74 -6.13 -9.28
N GLY A 61 -2.93 -4.83 -9.14
CA GLY A 61 -3.73 -4.03 -10.06
C GLY A 61 -5.20 -3.93 -9.71
N ASP A 62 -5.69 -4.66 -8.71
CA ASP A 62 -7.07 -4.49 -8.25
C ASP A 62 -7.23 -3.11 -7.62
N VAL A 63 -8.35 -2.45 -7.91
CA VAL A 63 -8.67 -1.17 -7.27
C VAL A 63 -9.08 -1.44 -5.83
N ILE A 64 -8.38 -0.81 -4.88
CA ILE A 64 -8.62 -1.00 -3.45
C ILE A 64 -9.17 0.24 -2.76
N GLY A 65 -9.09 1.40 -3.42
CA GLY A 65 -9.60 2.64 -2.86
C GLY A 65 -9.37 3.80 -3.81
N PHE A 66 -9.56 5.00 -3.29
CA PHE A 66 -9.48 6.23 -4.08
C PHE A 66 -8.76 7.31 -3.27
N VAL A 67 -7.89 8.05 -3.94
CA VAL A 67 -7.09 9.11 -3.32
C VAL A 67 -8.01 10.15 -2.67
N GLY A 68 -7.64 10.58 -1.46
CA GLY A 68 -8.37 11.59 -0.71
C GLY A 68 -7.42 12.45 0.10
N SER A 69 -7.98 13.04 1.16
CA SER A 69 -7.23 13.85 2.10
C SER A 69 -7.66 13.61 3.54
N THR A 70 -8.09 12.37 3.82
CA THR A 70 -8.51 12.01 5.18
C THR A 70 -7.30 11.84 6.10
N GLY A 71 -7.53 11.90 7.40
CA GLY A 71 -6.47 11.83 8.39
C GLY A 71 -5.73 13.15 8.50
N ARG A 72 -4.40 13.11 8.62
CA ARG A 72 -3.55 14.28 8.79
C ARG A 72 -3.05 14.85 7.46
N SER A 73 -3.70 14.54 6.39
CA SER A 73 -3.31 15.01 5.08
C SER A 73 -3.58 16.51 4.92
N VAL A 74 -2.70 17.21 4.21
CA VAL A 74 -2.86 18.64 3.90
C VAL A 74 -3.41 18.88 2.49
N GLY A 75 -3.83 17.84 1.81
CA GLY A 75 -4.42 17.93 0.47
C GLY A 75 -4.53 16.55 -0.14
N PRO A 76 -5.15 16.43 -1.33
CA PRO A 76 -5.29 15.13 -1.98
C PRO A 76 -3.94 14.53 -2.31
N HIS A 77 -3.61 13.41 -1.67
CA HIS A 77 -2.39 12.66 -1.98
C HIS A 77 -2.51 11.26 -1.41
N LEU A 78 -1.71 10.36 -1.95
CA LEU A 78 -1.60 9.00 -1.47
C LEU A 78 -0.36 8.88 -0.59
N HIS A 79 -0.55 8.38 0.63
CA HIS A 79 0.55 7.98 1.48
C HIS A 79 0.74 6.47 1.35
N TYR A 80 1.88 6.07 0.84
CA TYR A 80 2.19 4.67 0.57
C TYR A 80 3.41 4.24 1.37
N GLU A 81 3.28 3.15 2.11
CA GLU A 81 4.37 2.59 2.90
C GLU A 81 4.51 1.10 2.60
N ILE A 82 5.74 0.61 2.67
CA ILE A 82 6.05 -0.82 2.64
C ILE A 82 6.64 -1.18 3.98
N LEU A 83 6.09 -2.22 4.60
CA LEU A 83 6.54 -2.71 5.89
C LEU A 83 7.08 -4.12 5.73
N LYS A 84 8.17 -4.42 6.43
CA LYS A 84 8.71 -5.79 6.57
C LYS A 84 8.74 -6.10 8.05
N GLU A 85 7.91 -7.07 8.47
CA GLU A 85 7.79 -7.46 9.87
C GLU A 85 7.50 -6.27 10.79
N GLY A 86 6.60 -5.39 10.32
CA GLY A 86 6.16 -4.22 11.08
C GLY A 86 7.06 -2.99 10.97
N LYS A 87 8.18 -3.08 10.27
CA LYS A 87 9.11 -1.95 10.11
C LYS A 87 9.07 -1.42 8.70
N ARG A 88 9.08 -0.09 8.56
CA ARG A 88 9.18 0.54 7.25
C ARG A 88 10.46 0.12 6.55
N VAL A 89 10.33 -0.20 5.26
CA VAL A 89 11.49 -0.54 4.45
C VAL A 89 11.39 0.17 3.10
N ASN A 90 12.54 0.42 2.51
CA ASN A 90 12.63 0.91 1.15
C ASN A 90 13.10 -0.24 0.28
N PRO A 91 12.28 -0.75 -0.66
CA PRO A 91 12.65 -1.89 -1.48
C PRO A 91 13.95 -1.66 -2.25
N LEU A 92 14.26 -0.42 -2.60
CA LEU A 92 15.47 -0.09 -3.35
C LEU A 92 16.74 -0.33 -2.54
N ASN A 93 16.64 -0.37 -1.22
CA ASN A 93 17.77 -0.60 -0.33
C ASN A 93 17.83 -2.03 0.21
N TYR A 94 17.01 -2.91 -0.31
CA TYR A 94 16.88 -4.26 0.22
C TYR A 94 17.59 -5.27 -0.68
N TYR A 95 18.90 -5.32 -0.58
CA TYR A 95 19.75 -6.17 -1.42
C TYR A 95 20.22 -7.42 -0.70
N SER A 96 19.37 -8.05 0.07
CA SER A 96 19.77 -9.26 0.74
C SER A 96 19.87 -10.43 -0.24
N GLY A 97 20.99 -11.08 -0.31
CA GLY A 97 21.14 -12.32 -1.05
C GLY A 97 20.39 -13.49 -0.43
N ASN A 98 19.73 -13.28 0.68
CA ASN A 98 18.98 -14.30 1.41
C ASN A 98 17.49 -14.32 1.04
N LEU A 99 17.05 -13.49 0.10
CA LEU A 99 15.65 -13.48 -0.32
C LEU A 99 15.32 -14.73 -1.13
N THR A 100 14.16 -15.31 -0.86
CA THR A 100 13.62 -16.35 -1.73
C THR A 100 13.14 -15.73 -3.04
N ALA A 101 12.87 -16.56 -4.05
CA ALA A 101 12.31 -16.08 -5.31
C ALA A 101 10.95 -15.39 -5.08
N GLU A 102 10.12 -15.95 -4.21
CA GLU A 102 8.82 -15.37 -3.88
C GLU A 102 8.96 -14.01 -3.22
N GLU A 103 9.89 -13.87 -2.28
CA GLU A 103 10.13 -12.57 -1.61
C GLU A 103 10.66 -11.54 -2.60
N PHE A 104 11.53 -11.95 -3.51
CA PHE A 104 12.07 -11.04 -4.52
C PHE A 104 10.95 -10.50 -5.43
N ASP A 105 10.04 -11.37 -5.86
CA ASP A 105 8.91 -10.97 -6.69
C ASP A 105 7.99 -9.99 -5.96
N ILE A 106 7.71 -10.24 -4.69
CA ILE A 106 6.91 -9.33 -3.86
C ILE A 106 7.59 -7.97 -3.82
N MET A 107 8.87 -7.94 -3.51
CA MET A 107 9.62 -6.70 -3.40
C MET A 107 9.62 -5.91 -4.71
N LEU A 108 9.80 -6.59 -5.85
CA LEU A 108 9.77 -5.93 -7.16
C LEU A 108 8.40 -5.32 -7.45
N ASN A 109 7.33 -6.04 -7.15
CA ASN A 109 5.99 -5.54 -7.37
C ASN A 109 5.71 -4.30 -6.53
N LEU A 110 6.12 -4.30 -5.26
CA LEU A 110 5.93 -3.17 -4.38
C LEU A 110 6.74 -1.96 -4.84
N ALA A 111 7.96 -2.17 -5.30
CA ALA A 111 8.80 -1.10 -5.83
C ALA A 111 8.21 -0.48 -7.10
N ASN A 112 7.67 -1.30 -7.99
CA ASN A 112 7.05 -0.83 -9.22
C ASN A 112 5.81 0.03 -8.95
N GLN A 113 5.01 -0.35 -7.95
CA GLN A 113 3.85 0.44 -7.55
C GLN A 113 4.28 1.83 -7.06
N GLU A 114 5.35 1.90 -6.28
CA GLU A 114 5.87 3.16 -5.80
C GLU A 114 6.25 4.09 -6.96
N ASN A 115 6.94 3.54 -7.97
CA ASN A 115 7.30 4.31 -9.16
C ASN A 115 6.08 4.81 -9.91
N GLN A 116 5.05 4.00 -10.05
CA GLN A 116 3.82 4.38 -10.74
C GLN A 116 3.06 5.47 -9.99
N SER A 117 3.10 5.44 -8.66
CA SER A 117 2.40 6.41 -7.83
C SER A 117 3.02 7.80 -7.88
N MET A 118 4.24 7.93 -8.35
CA MET A 118 4.92 9.21 -8.48
C MET A 118 4.49 9.99 -9.72
N ASP A 119 3.82 9.35 -10.63
CA ASP A 119 3.29 10.01 -11.83
C ASP A 119 1.99 10.79 -11.50
#